data_05289571aa9b17f84fd54e22b64d5a5d
#
_entry.id   05289571aa9b17f84fd54e22b64d5a5d
#
_cell.length_a   1.000
_cell.length_b   1.000
_cell.length_c   1.000
_cell.angle_alpha   90.00
_cell.angle_beta   90.00
_cell.angle_gamma   90.00
#
_symmetry.space_group_name_H-M   'P 1'
#
loop_
_entity.id
_entity.type
_entity.pdbx_description
1 polymer ?
#
loop_
_entity_poly.entity_id
_entity_poly.type
_entity_poly.pdbx_seq_one_letter_code
_entity_poly.pdbx_strand_id
1 'polypeptide(L)'
;MDVFRTDRIRNVVLLGHGGAGKTTLAEAMAYLAGMTNRLGRVEDGNTVSDYDKEEIKRHFSISTTLIPVPWDKVKINVLDTPGYFDFVGEVEEAISVADAAIIVVNCKAGIEVGTEKAWELCDKYKLPRMVYVTEMDVDDASFRQVVQDLTDRYGKVIAPHFQPIRENEKLVGYVNVIKNAARRYTGVGQREECEIPEYCKPNLEIYRDKLLEAVAETSEAFMERYFDGDEFSVEEIRSAMRTEVMDGDIVPVAMGSNIQAQGVANLLSDIVRFFPSPDNRSCAGINRKTNEIFEGNYDFAKAKSAYVFKTMVDPFIGKYSFIKVCSGVLKGDDTLYNGDSDAEAKLGKIYTMVGNKP
;
A
#
# COMPACT_ATOMS: atom_id res chain seq x y z
N MET A 1 16.31 16.94 3.26
CA MET A 1 14.94 16.38 3.30
C MET A 1 14.16 16.97 2.13
N ASP A 2 13.70 16.13 1.22
CA ASP A 2 12.90 16.59 0.09
C ASP A 2 11.51 16.98 0.59
N VAL A 3 10.98 18.09 0.06
CA VAL A 3 9.65 18.60 0.42
C VAL A 3 8.66 18.12 -0.63
N PHE A 4 7.61 17.43 -0.18
CA PHE A 4 6.52 16.98 -1.03
C PHE A 4 5.24 17.73 -0.68
N ARG A 5 4.48 18.12 -1.69
CA ARG A 5 3.12 18.63 -1.50
C ARG A 5 2.21 17.49 -1.08
N THR A 6 1.12 17.80 -0.37
CA THR A 6 0.18 16.79 0.16
C THR A 6 -0.39 15.88 -0.93
N ASP A 7 -0.72 16.43 -2.11
CA ASP A 7 -1.20 15.67 -3.27
C ASP A 7 -0.16 14.67 -3.82
N ARG A 8 1.13 14.82 -3.43
CA ARG A 8 2.26 13.95 -3.79
C ARG A 8 2.70 13.02 -2.66
N ILE A 9 1.82 12.73 -1.72
CA ILE A 9 2.06 11.79 -0.62
C ILE A 9 1.05 10.66 -0.70
N ARG A 10 1.47 9.44 -0.34
CA ARG A 10 0.62 8.27 -0.10
C ARG A 10 1.04 7.62 1.20
N ASN A 11 0.14 7.48 2.14
CA ASN A 11 0.39 6.75 3.39
C ASN A 11 -0.28 5.38 3.29
N VAL A 12 0.53 4.35 3.15
CA VAL A 12 0.07 3.00 2.80
C VAL A 12 0.49 2.01 3.86
N VAL A 13 -0.47 1.31 4.45
CA VAL A 13 -0.20 0.24 5.41
C VAL A 13 -0.20 -1.13 4.70
N LEU A 14 0.77 -1.97 5.01
CA LEU A 14 0.81 -3.36 4.59
C LEU A 14 0.12 -4.23 5.65
N LEU A 15 -0.96 -4.88 5.29
CA LEU A 15 -1.75 -5.78 6.13
C LEU A 15 -1.71 -7.21 5.60
N GLY A 16 -2.00 -8.20 6.43
CA GLY A 16 -2.06 -9.60 6.03
C GLY A 16 -1.50 -10.54 7.08
N HIS A 17 -1.60 -11.83 6.84
CA HIS A 17 -1.17 -12.87 7.77
C HIS A 17 0.35 -12.86 8.04
N GLY A 18 0.77 -13.48 9.15
CA GLY A 18 2.20 -13.73 9.43
C GLY A 18 2.78 -14.64 8.35
N GLY A 19 3.91 -14.25 7.75
CA GLY A 19 4.50 -15.02 6.65
C GLY A 19 3.95 -14.72 5.24
N ALA A 20 2.94 -13.85 5.08
CA ALA A 20 2.41 -13.48 3.76
C ALA A 20 3.39 -12.68 2.88
N GLY A 21 4.57 -12.27 3.40
CA GLY A 21 5.59 -11.57 2.63
C GLY A 21 5.50 -10.04 2.67
N LYS A 22 4.89 -9.44 3.70
CA LYS A 22 4.78 -7.98 3.87
C LYS A 22 6.14 -7.30 3.94
N THR A 23 7.01 -7.73 4.84
CA THR A 23 8.36 -7.19 5.01
C THR A 23 9.21 -7.38 3.77
N THR A 24 9.13 -8.55 3.11
CA THR A 24 9.82 -8.80 1.84
C THR A 24 9.30 -7.89 0.72
N LEU A 25 8.00 -7.55 0.74
CA LEU A 25 7.42 -6.59 -0.20
C LEU A 25 7.93 -5.17 0.07
N ALA A 26 7.93 -4.73 1.34
CA ALA A 26 8.46 -3.42 1.74
C ALA A 26 9.93 -3.26 1.35
N GLU A 27 10.73 -4.32 1.54
CA GLU A 27 12.14 -4.36 1.15
C GLU A 27 12.31 -4.25 -0.37
N ALA A 28 11.50 -4.97 -1.16
CA ALA A 28 11.52 -4.89 -2.62
C ALA A 28 11.11 -3.49 -3.14
N MET A 29 10.15 -2.84 -2.48
CA MET A 29 9.77 -1.45 -2.79
C MET A 29 10.93 -0.50 -2.53
N ALA A 30 11.59 -0.59 -1.37
CA ALA A 30 12.74 0.24 -1.02
C ALA A 30 13.92 0.03 -1.98
N TYR A 31 14.18 -1.21 -2.36
CA TYR A 31 15.24 -1.55 -3.31
C TYR A 31 14.99 -0.97 -4.71
N LEU A 32 13.78 -1.15 -5.27
CA LEU A 32 13.43 -0.61 -6.57
C LEU A 32 13.44 0.92 -6.64
N ALA A 33 13.15 1.57 -5.52
CA ALA A 33 13.22 3.02 -5.38
C ALA A 33 14.67 3.54 -5.17
N GLY A 34 15.66 2.64 -5.13
CA GLY A 34 17.06 3.01 -4.94
C GLY A 34 17.42 3.44 -3.50
N MET A 35 16.57 3.15 -2.52
CA MET A 35 16.85 3.46 -1.12
C MET A 35 17.84 2.50 -0.48
N THR A 36 17.92 1.30 -1.01
CA THR A 36 18.92 0.29 -0.62
C THR A 36 19.70 -0.15 -1.85
N ASN A 37 20.94 -0.51 -1.65
CA ASN A 37 21.84 -1.01 -2.72
C ASN A 37 21.77 -2.52 -2.91
N ARG A 38 20.96 -3.21 -2.10
CA ARG A 38 20.72 -4.64 -2.14
C ARG A 38 19.26 -4.92 -1.80
N LEU A 39 18.74 -6.03 -2.29
CA LEU A 39 17.47 -6.59 -1.87
C LEU A 39 17.71 -7.47 -0.64
N GLY A 40 17.30 -6.98 0.54
CA GLY A 40 17.44 -7.72 1.79
C GLY A 40 16.46 -8.89 1.88
N ARG A 41 16.74 -9.80 2.80
CA ARG A 41 15.92 -10.99 3.09
C ARG A 41 15.68 -11.12 4.59
N VAL A 42 14.49 -11.56 4.95
CA VAL A 42 14.13 -11.80 6.36
C VAL A 42 15.01 -12.89 6.95
N GLU A 43 15.26 -13.96 6.19
CA GLU A 43 16.09 -15.10 6.61
C GLU A 43 17.55 -14.70 6.87
N ASP A 44 18.05 -13.70 6.15
CA ASP A 44 19.41 -13.17 6.31
C ASP A 44 19.49 -12.10 7.42
N GLY A 45 18.35 -11.70 8.02
CA GLY A 45 18.28 -10.68 9.07
C GLY A 45 18.80 -9.31 8.62
N ASN A 46 18.61 -8.95 7.36
CA ASN A 46 19.24 -7.78 6.76
C ASN A 46 18.26 -6.84 6.03
N THR A 47 16.97 -6.92 6.34
CA THR A 47 15.94 -6.03 5.83
C THR A 47 15.99 -4.66 6.52
N VAL A 48 15.41 -3.64 5.89
CA VAL A 48 15.26 -2.30 6.47
C VAL A 48 14.22 -2.30 7.59
N SER A 49 13.21 -3.15 7.47
CA SER A 49 12.06 -3.18 8.37
C SER A 49 12.37 -3.88 9.69
N ASP A 50 12.87 -5.13 9.62
CA ASP A 50 13.16 -5.95 10.79
C ASP A 50 14.61 -5.68 11.26
N TYR A 51 14.80 -4.66 12.05
CA TYR A 51 16.10 -4.25 12.56
C TYR A 51 16.30 -4.59 14.04
N ASP A 52 15.26 -4.91 14.79
CA ASP A 52 15.37 -5.35 16.17
C ASP A 52 15.96 -6.76 16.26
N LYS A 53 16.75 -7.01 17.29
CA LYS A 53 17.44 -8.30 17.50
C LYS A 53 16.45 -9.46 17.65
N GLU A 54 15.30 -9.22 18.26
CA GLU A 54 14.26 -10.24 18.42
C GLU A 54 13.55 -10.50 17.09
N GLU A 55 13.30 -9.47 16.26
CA GLU A 55 12.74 -9.64 14.91
C GLU A 55 13.69 -10.48 14.03
N ILE A 56 14.96 -10.11 14.01
CA ILE A 56 16.00 -10.82 13.26
C ILE A 56 16.11 -12.28 13.72
N LYS A 57 16.13 -12.53 15.03
CA LYS A 57 16.24 -13.88 15.59
C LYS A 57 15.02 -14.74 15.32
N ARG A 58 13.83 -14.14 15.27
CA ARG A 58 12.55 -14.84 15.10
C ARG A 58 12.09 -14.90 13.65
N HIS A 59 12.73 -14.13 12.76
CA HIS A 59 12.34 -13.99 11.36
C HIS A 59 10.89 -13.51 11.16
N PHE A 60 10.40 -12.61 12.02
CA PHE A 60 9.13 -11.92 11.86
C PHE A 60 9.12 -10.56 12.56
N SER A 61 8.31 -9.64 12.03
CA SER A 61 8.17 -8.27 12.56
C SER A 61 7.39 -8.26 13.88
N ILE A 62 7.85 -7.45 14.81
CA ILE A 62 7.21 -7.19 16.12
C ILE A 62 6.65 -5.78 16.16
N SER A 63 7.34 -4.82 15.54
CA SER A 63 6.97 -3.41 15.51
C SER A 63 6.69 -2.93 14.10
N THR A 64 5.78 -1.95 13.97
CA THR A 64 5.54 -1.27 12.70
C THR A 64 6.73 -0.40 12.32
N THR A 65 7.20 -0.55 11.09
CA THR A 65 8.31 0.23 10.53
C THR A 65 7.84 1.13 9.39
N LEU A 66 8.33 2.38 9.41
CA LEU A 66 8.09 3.36 8.36
C LEU A 66 9.22 3.35 7.33
N ILE A 67 8.86 3.19 6.06
CA ILE A 67 9.79 3.26 4.93
C ILE A 67 9.24 4.25 3.89
N PRO A 68 9.82 5.45 3.77
CA PRO A 68 9.39 6.44 2.79
C PRO A 68 10.01 6.14 1.41
N VAL A 69 9.23 5.58 0.50
CA VAL A 69 9.64 5.15 -0.84
C VAL A 69 9.33 6.24 -1.86
N PRO A 70 10.31 6.87 -2.51
CA PRO A 70 10.08 7.81 -3.60
C PRO A 70 9.76 7.06 -4.91
N TRP A 71 8.64 7.40 -5.55
CA TRP A 71 8.23 6.80 -6.82
C TRP A 71 7.43 7.80 -7.67
N ASP A 72 7.78 7.98 -8.94
CA ASP A 72 7.07 8.87 -9.88
C ASP A 72 6.77 10.28 -9.30
N LYS A 73 7.76 10.90 -8.63
CA LYS A 73 7.64 12.20 -7.95
C LYS A 73 6.60 12.22 -6.81
N VAL A 74 6.22 11.06 -6.30
CA VAL A 74 5.35 10.86 -5.13
C VAL A 74 6.18 10.22 -4.02
N LYS A 75 5.92 10.60 -2.79
CA LYS A 75 6.46 9.97 -1.59
C LYS A 75 5.44 8.97 -1.07
N ILE A 76 5.77 7.68 -1.17
CA ILE A 76 4.95 6.61 -0.60
C ILE A 76 5.51 6.28 0.77
N ASN A 77 4.79 6.62 1.83
CA ASN A 77 5.12 6.21 3.19
C ASN A 77 4.56 4.80 3.40
N VAL A 78 5.39 3.79 3.28
CA VAL A 78 5.04 2.40 3.54
C VAL A 78 5.14 2.13 5.03
N LEU A 79 4.05 1.67 5.63
CA LEU A 79 3.96 1.22 7.02
C LEU A 79 3.93 -0.30 7.00
N ASP A 80 5.09 -0.91 7.21
CA ASP A 80 5.22 -2.37 7.31
C ASP A 80 4.80 -2.83 8.70
N THR A 81 3.76 -3.65 8.81
CA THR A 81 3.16 -4.06 10.08
C THR A 81 3.43 -5.52 10.40
N PRO A 82 3.50 -5.86 11.70
CA PRO A 82 3.49 -7.25 12.13
C PRO A 82 2.26 -8.02 11.63
N GLY A 83 2.43 -9.31 11.34
CA GLY A 83 1.34 -10.18 10.88
C GLY A 83 0.75 -11.07 11.97
N TYR A 84 1.38 -11.15 13.13
CA TYR A 84 0.91 -11.93 14.27
C TYR A 84 -0.03 -11.11 15.16
N PHE A 85 -1.11 -11.73 15.63
CA PHE A 85 -2.17 -11.06 16.38
C PHE A 85 -1.74 -10.51 17.75
N ASP A 86 -0.66 -11.06 18.31
CA ASP A 86 -0.05 -10.56 19.55
C ASP A 86 0.38 -9.08 19.45
N PHE A 87 0.63 -8.60 18.22
CA PHE A 87 1.08 -7.24 17.94
C PHE A 87 0.01 -6.36 17.28
N VAL A 88 -1.27 -6.64 17.52
CA VAL A 88 -2.38 -5.88 16.92
C VAL A 88 -2.32 -4.38 17.23
N GLY A 89 -1.77 -3.99 18.38
CA GLY A 89 -1.57 -2.58 18.72
C GLY A 89 -0.70 -1.83 17.70
N GLU A 90 0.35 -2.46 17.21
CA GLU A 90 1.23 -1.91 16.16
C GLU A 90 0.49 -1.73 14.82
N VAL A 91 -0.43 -2.65 14.52
CA VAL A 91 -1.29 -2.56 13.33
C VAL A 91 -2.28 -1.40 13.45
N GLU A 92 -2.93 -1.24 14.62
CA GLU A 92 -3.87 -0.14 14.89
C GLU A 92 -3.16 1.23 14.83
N GLU A 93 -1.93 1.35 15.38
CA GLU A 93 -1.12 2.56 15.27
C GLU A 93 -0.88 2.93 13.79
N ALA A 94 -0.48 1.98 12.97
CA ALA A 94 -0.22 2.21 11.55
C ALA A 94 -1.48 2.61 10.78
N ILE A 95 -2.60 1.93 11.04
CA ILE A 95 -3.90 2.21 10.42
C ILE A 95 -4.39 3.62 10.75
N SER A 96 -4.13 4.10 11.97
CA SER A 96 -4.58 5.43 12.41
C SER A 96 -4.04 6.58 11.53
N VAL A 97 -2.93 6.36 10.84
CA VAL A 97 -2.27 7.36 9.98
C VAL A 97 -2.26 6.99 8.51
N ALA A 98 -2.62 5.77 8.15
CA ALA A 98 -2.69 5.31 6.78
C ALA A 98 -3.89 5.94 6.04
N ASP A 99 -3.72 6.17 4.74
CA ASP A 99 -4.78 6.66 3.85
C ASP A 99 -5.30 5.53 2.95
N ALA A 100 -4.55 4.45 2.81
CA ALA A 100 -4.94 3.23 2.08
C ALA A 100 -4.17 2.01 2.59
N ALA A 101 -4.62 0.81 2.21
CA ALA A 101 -4.02 -0.45 2.62
C ALA A 101 -3.68 -1.36 1.42
N ILE A 102 -2.60 -2.13 1.56
CA ILE A 102 -2.34 -3.29 0.71
C ILE A 102 -2.51 -4.53 1.57
N ILE A 103 -3.46 -5.38 1.19
CA ILE A 103 -3.64 -6.69 1.80
C ILE A 103 -2.75 -7.68 1.05
N VAL A 104 -1.73 -8.16 1.74
CA VAL A 104 -0.74 -9.08 1.19
C VAL A 104 -1.19 -10.52 1.43
N VAL A 105 -1.29 -11.29 0.36
CA VAL A 105 -1.76 -12.67 0.35
C VAL A 105 -0.71 -13.58 -0.26
N ASN A 106 -0.34 -14.64 0.44
CA ASN A 106 0.56 -15.65 -0.09
C ASN A 106 -0.16 -16.51 -1.13
N CYS A 107 0.46 -16.73 -2.29
CA CYS A 107 -0.17 -17.45 -3.40
C CYS A 107 -0.55 -18.90 -3.08
N LYS A 108 0.23 -19.58 -2.24
CA LYS A 108 -0.06 -20.98 -1.85
C LYS A 108 -1.05 -21.07 -0.70
N ALA A 109 -0.90 -20.19 0.30
CA ALA A 109 -1.75 -20.21 1.48
C ALA A 109 -3.16 -19.67 1.19
N GLY A 110 -3.28 -18.76 0.22
CA GLY A 110 -4.57 -18.13 -0.11
C GLY A 110 -5.09 -17.24 1.00
N ILE A 111 -6.40 -17.26 1.23
CA ILE A 111 -7.04 -16.50 2.30
C ILE A 111 -6.77 -17.17 3.65
N GLU A 112 -6.08 -16.45 4.53
CA GLU A 112 -5.79 -16.87 5.89
C GLU A 112 -6.51 -15.96 6.89
N VAL A 113 -6.56 -16.33 8.17
CA VAL A 113 -7.19 -15.53 9.22
C VAL A 113 -6.67 -14.08 9.25
N GLY A 114 -5.37 -13.87 9.02
CA GLY A 114 -4.80 -12.53 8.93
C GLY A 114 -5.28 -11.74 7.72
N THR A 115 -5.63 -12.40 6.62
CA THR A 115 -6.24 -11.78 5.44
C THR A 115 -7.65 -11.29 5.77
N GLU A 116 -8.46 -12.12 6.42
CA GLU A 116 -9.81 -11.76 6.85
C GLU A 116 -9.81 -10.60 7.84
N LYS A 117 -8.91 -10.64 8.83
CA LYS A 117 -8.73 -9.54 9.79
C LYS A 117 -8.29 -8.24 9.12
N ALA A 118 -7.37 -8.32 8.15
CA ALA A 118 -6.96 -7.16 7.37
C ALA A 118 -8.14 -6.54 6.60
N TRP A 119 -9.01 -7.38 6.06
CA TRP A 119 -10.21 -6.93 5.38
C TRP A 119 -11.18 -6.25 6.33
N GLU A 120 -11.50 -6.88 7.48
CA GLU A 120 -12.35 -6.31 8.54
C GLU A 120 -11.82 -4.94 9.04
N LEU A 121 -10.50 -4.80 9.20
CA LEU A 121 -9.88 -3.55 9.58
C LEU A 121 -10.06 -2.46 8.51
N CYS A 122 -9.90 -2.82 7.23
CA CYS A 122 -10.15 -1.88 6.14
C CYS A 122 -11.62 -1.43 6.11
N ASP A 123 -12.57 -2.32 6.36
CA ASP A 123 -14.00 -1.97 6.45
C ASP A 123 -14.27 -1.07 7.65
N LYS A 124 -13.75 -1.41 8.82
CA LYS A 124 -13.90 -0.63 10.08
C LYS A 124 -13.39 0.80 9.92
N TYR A 125 -12.24 0.97 9.29
CA TYR A 125 -11.59 2.29 9.14
C TYR A 125 -11.89 2.96 7.79
N LYS A 126 -12.71 2.34 6.94
CA LYS A 126 -13.04 2.81 5.59
C LYS A 126 -11.78 3.13 4.79
N LEU A 127 -10.84 2.20 4.78
CA LEU A 127 -9.59 2.32 4.03
C LEU A 127 -9.78 1.79 2.62
N PRO A 128 -9.52 2.60 1.58
CA PRO A 128 -9.27 2.11 0.24
C PRO A 128 -8.20 1.02 0.28
N ARG A 129 -8.38 -0.04 -0.51
CA ARG A 129 -7.48 -1.19 -0.45
C ARG A 129 -7.19 -1.79 -1.81
N MET A 130 -6.06 -2.48 -1.90
CA MET A 130 -5.68 -3.37 -2.98
C MET A 130 -5.20 -4.69 -2.39
N VAL A 131 -5.36 -5.79 -3.11
CA VAL A 131 -4.76 -7.08 -2.77
C VAL A 131 -3.49 -7.25 -3.60
N TYR A 132 -2.42 -7.73 -2.96
CA TYR A 132 -1.19 -8.11 -3.62
C TYR A 132 -0.84 -9.56 -3.32
N VAL A 133 -0.86 -10.39 -4.36
CA VAL A 133 -0.55 -11.81 -4.26
C VAL A 133 0.96 -12.02 -4.43
N THR A 134 1.60 -12.52 -3.39
CA THR A 134 3.05 -12.75 -3.32
C THR A 134 3.44 -14.16 -3.73
N GLU A 135 4.74 -14.43 -3.81
CA GLU A 135 5.32 -15.75 -4.08
C GLU A 135 4.86 -16.38 -5.40
N MET A 136 4.70 -15.56 -6.44
CA MET A 136 4.34 -16.06 -7.76
C MET A 136 5.46 -16.82 -8.47
N ASP A 137 6.64 -16.89 -7.87
CA ASP A 137 7.83 -17.58 -8.35
C ASP A 137 7.98 -19.01 -7.80
N VAL A 138 7.11 -19.41 -6.85
CA VAL A 138 7.16 -20.77 -6.30
C VAL A 138 6.37 -21.77 -7.17
N ASP A 139 6.74 -23.04 -7.07
CA ASP A 139 6.01 -24.12 -7.73
C ASP A 139 4.57 -24.20 -7.17
N ASP A 140 3.64 -24.63 -8.01
CA ASP A 140 2.21 -24.75 -7.70
C ASP A 140 1.52 -23.39 -7.37
N ALA A 141 2.15 -22.25 -7.63
CA ALA A 141 1.50 -20.95 -7.44
C ALA A 141 0.33 -20.79 -8.43
N SER A 142 -0.87 -20.54 -7.91
CA SER A 142 -2.07 -20.37 -8.72
C SER A 142 -2.78 -19.04 -8.43
N PHE A 143 -2.39 -18.00 -9.16
CA PHE A 143 -3.06 -16.69 -9.09
C PHE A 143 -4.58 -16.81 -9.34
N ARG A 144 -4.96 -17.64 -10.32
CA ARG A 144 -6.38 -17.86 -10.65
C ARG A 144 -7.16 -18.41 -9.46
N GLN A 145 -6.60 -19.38 -8.71
CA GLN A 145 -7.26 -19.93 -7.54
C GLN A 145 -7.43 -18.87 -6.45
N VAL A 146 -6.38 -18.09 -6.16
CA VAL A 146 -6.47 -17.00 -5.17
C VAL A 146 -7.51 -15.96 -5.57
N VAL A 147 -7.58 -15.57 -6.84
CA VAL A 147 -8.61 -14.64 -7.35
C VAL A 147 -10.01 -15.23 -7.21
N GLN A 148 -10.17 -16.53 -7.48
CA GLN A 148 -11.45 -17.21 -7.31
C GLN A 148 -11.87 -17.22 -5.83
N ASP A 149 -10.97 -17.63 -4.93
CA ASP A 149 -11.24 -17.66 -3.49
C ASP A 149 -11.61 -16.28 -2.93
N LEU A 150 -10.88 -15.23 -3.38
CA LEU A 150 -11.20 -13.85 -3.03
C LEU A 150 -12.57 -13.43 -3.54
N THR A 151 -12.91 -13.81 -4.79
CA THR A 151 -14.21 -13.50 -5.39
C THR A 151 -15.35 -14.22 -4.66
N ASP A 152 -15.15 -15.49 -4.33
CA ASP A 152 -16.14 -16.29 -3.59
C ASP A 152 -16.37 -15.73 -2.17
N ARG A 153 -15.33 -15.19 -1.55
CA ARG A 153 -15.39 -14.65 -0.19
C ARG A 153 -15.89 -13.22 -0.12
N TYR A 154 -15.45 -12.34 -1.04
CA TYR A 154 -15.67 -10.89 -0.97
C TYR A 154 -16.54 -10.35 -2.12
N GLY A 155 -16.88 -11.20 -3.09
CA GLY A 155 -17.82 -10.85 -4.16
C GLY A 155 -17.21 -10.10 -5.33
N LYS A 156 -18.08 -9.38 -6.03
CA LYS A 156 -17.77 -8.73 -7.31
C LYS A 156 -16.76 -7.56 -7.22
N VAL A 157 -16.49 -7.07 -6.03
CA VAL A 157 -15.51 -5.98 -5.83
C VAL A 157 -14.09 -6.40 -6.22
N ILE A 158 -13.81 -7.70 -6.30
CA ILE A 158 -12.48 -8.23 -6.64
C ILE A 158 -12.21 -8.05 -8.12
N ALA A 159 -11.22 -7.19 -8.45
CA ALA A 159 -10.87 -6.82 -9.82
C ALA A 159 -9.39 -7.11 -10.13
N PRO A 160 -9.04 -8.29 -10.63
CA PRO A 160 -7.68 -8.58 -11.07
C PRO A 160 -7.36 -7.73 -12.30
N HIS A 161 -6.34 -6.88 -12.20
CA HIS A 161 -5.90 -6.00 -13.30
C HIS A 161 -4.51 -6.38 -13.85
N PHE A 162 -3.93 -7.46 -13.31
CA PHE A 162 -2.80 -8.17 -13.88
C PHE A 162 -3.07 -9.67 -13.89
N GLN A 163 -2.50 -10.35 -14.86
CA GLN A 163 -2.48 -11.80 -14.97
C GLN A 163 -1.03 -12.26 -15.13
N PRO A 164 -0.55 -13.27 -14.37
CA PRO A 164 0.81 -13.78 -14.52
C PRO A 164 0.99 -14.51 -15.85
N ILE A 165 2.17 -14.35 -16.46
CA ILE A 165 2.68 -15.22 -17.51
C ILE A 165 3.68 -16.16 -16.84
N ARG A 166 3.38 -17.46 -16.87
CA ARG A 166 4.24 -18.49 -16.27
C ARG A 166 4.69 -19.49 -17.33
N GLU A 167 5.98 -19.82 -17.30
CA GLU A 167 6.58 -20.84 -18.16
C GLU A 167 7.44 -21.75 -17.31
N ASN A 168 7.24 -23.07 -17.43
CA ASN A 168 7.93 -24.05 -16.60
C ASN A 168 7.86 -23.70 -15.10
N GLU A 169 6.67 -23.36 -14.63
CA GLU A 169 6.34 -22.98 -13.24
C GLU A 169 6.99 -21.68 -12.73
N LYS A 170 7.75 -20.97 -13.57
CA LYS A 170 8.38 -19.70 -13.23
C LYS A 170 7.54 -18.52 -13.70
N LEU A 171 7.50 -17.47 -12.89
CA LEU A 171 6.94 -16.19 -13.28
C LEU A 171 7.90 -15.52 -14.28
N VAL A 172 7.48 -15.38 -15.54
CA VAL A 172 8.31 -14.79 -16.60
C VAL A 172 7.78 -13.45 -17.11
N GLY A 173 6.57 -13.08 -16.73
CA GLY A 173 5.95 -11.83 -17.19
C GLY A 173 4.53 -11.65 -16.67
N TYR A 174 3.82 -10.72 -17.26
CA TYR A 174 2.43 -10.42 -16.91
C TYR A 174 1.65 -9.87 -18.10
N VAL A 175 0.33 -10.07 -18.09
CA VAL A 175 -0.63 -9.36 -18.92
C VAL A 175 -1.25 -8.25 -18.08
N ASN A 176 -1.26 -7.03 -18.61
CA ASN A 176 -1.97 -5.90 -18.02
C ASN A 176 -3.39 -5.85 -18.60
N VAL A 177 -4.39 -6.11 -17.78
CA VAL A 177 -5.81 -6.18 -18.19
C VAL A 177 -6.34 -4.83 -18.66
N ILE A 178 -5.94 -3.73 -18.00
CA ILE A 178 -6.36 -2.37 -18.37
C ILE A 178 -5.86 -2.01 -19.78
N LYS A 179 -4.59 -2.31 -20.06
CA LYS A 179 -3.94 -1.98 -21.34
C LYS A 179 -4.16 -3.03 -22.43
N ASN A 180 -4.67 -4.20 -22.08
CA ASN A 180 -4.75 -5.37 -22.96
C ASN A 180 -3.40 -5.67 -23.65
N ALA A 181 -2.33 -5.70 -22.86
CA ALA A 181 -0.95 -5.81 -23.35
C ALA A 181 -0.10 -6.67 -22.39
N ALA A 182 0.84 -7.44 -22.95
CA ALA A 182 1.72 -8.31 -22.19
C ALA A 182 3.15 -7.80 -22.14
N ARG A 183 3.86 -8.13 -21.07
CA ARG A 183 5.27 -7.82 -20.88
C ARG A 183 6.01 -8.97 -20.21
N ARG A 184 7.27 -9.20 -20.65
CA ARG A 184 8.21 -10.13 -20.04
C ARG A 184 9.21 -9.38 -19.16
N TYR A 185 9.61 -10.01 -18.07
CA TYR A 185 10.71 -9.54 -17.25
C TYR A 185 12.05 -9.89 -17.91
N THR A 186 12.91 -8.90 -18.04
CA THR A 186 14.27 -9.06 -18.62
C THR A 186 15.36 -8.85 -17.57
N GLY A 187 14.97 -8.39 -16.37
CA GLY A 187 15.86 -8.15 -15.23
C GLY A 187 15.10 -7.52 -14.08
N VAL A 188 15.79 -7.18 -13.00
CA VAL A 188 15.20 -6.50 -11.85
C VAL A 188 14.67 -5.14 -12.27
N GLY A 189 13.36 -4.94 -12.12
CA GLY A 189 12.68 -3.70 -12.55
C GLY A 189 12.60 -3.50 -14.08
N GLN A 190 13.18 -4.39 -14.88
CA GLN A 190 13.23 -4.29 -16.34
C GLN A 190 12.21 -5.21 -16.99
N ARG A 191 11.61 -4.74 -18.08
CA ARG A 191 10.57 -5.46 -18.81
C ARG A 191 10.49 -4.98 -20.25
N GLU A 192 10.13 -5.89 -21.15
CA GLU A 192 9.90 -5.61 -22.57
C GLU A 192 8.50 -6.06 -22.99
N GLU A 193 7.98 -5.50 -24.07
CA GLU A 193 6.70 -5.90 -24.62
C GLU A 193 6.79 -7.27 -25.29
N CYS A 194 5.73 -8.07 -25.16
CA CYS A 194 5.63 -9.37 -25.81
C CYS A 194 4.19 -9.64 -26.25
N GLU A 195 4.00 -10.67 -27.05
CA GLU A 195 2.66 -11.16 -27.41
C GLU A 195 1.96 -11.76 -26.19
N ILE A 196 0.61 -11.60 -26.15
CA ILE A 196 -0.21 -12.24 -25.12
C ILE A 196 -0.27 -13.74 -25.42
N PRO A 197 0.23 -14.60 -24.49
CA PRO A 197 0.16 -16.04 -24.71
C PRO A 197 -1.28 -16.54 -24.86
N GLU A 198 -1.50 -17.50 -25.75
CA GLU A 198 -2.84 -18.06 -26.04
C GLU A 198 -3.54 -18.57 -24.77
N TYR A 199 -2.82 -19.22 -23.87
CA TYR A 199 -3.40 -19.71 -22.63
C TYR A 199 -3.83 -18.62 -21.63
N CYS A 200 -3.37 -17.38 -21.82
CA CYS A 200 -3.80 -16.23 -21.00
C CYS A 200 -5.14 -15.64 -21.47
N LYS A 201 -5.47 -15.76 -22.76
CA LYS A 201 -6.62 -15.08 -23.37
C LYS A 201 -7.97 -15.37 -22.69
N PRO A 202 -8.32 -16.62 -22.35
CA PRO A 202 -9.63 -16.90 -21.72
C PRO A 202 -9.84 -16.19 -20.38
N ASN A 203 -8.81 -16.17 -19.53
CA ASN A 203 -8.90 -15.45 -18.26
C ASN A 203 -8.82 -13.92 -18.43
N LEU A 204 -8.04 -13.45 -19.42
CA LEU A 204 -7.94 -12.04 -19.74
C LEU A 204 -9.30 -11.46 -20.17
N GLU A 205 -10.05 -12.16 -21.00
CA GLU A 205 -11.40 -11.79 -21.40
C GLU A 205 -12.31 -11.65 -20.18
N ILE A 206 -12.36 -12.67 -19.30
CA ILE A 206 -13.16 -12.65 -18.07
C ILE A 206 -12.78 -11.46 -17.16
N TYR A 207 -11.48 -11.21 -16.97
CA TYR A 207 -11.03 -10.13 -16.11
C TYR A 207 -11.31 -8.76 -16.71
N ARG A 208 -11.16 -8.65 -18.03
CA ARG A 208 -11.44 -7.41 -18.76
C ARG A 208 -12.92 -7.07 -18.76
N ASP A 209 -13.78 -8.04 -19.01
CA ASP A 209 -15.24 -7.83 -18.99
C ASP A 209 -15.71 -7.35 -17.61
N LYS A 210 -15.27 -7.99 -16.53
CA LYS A 210 -15.57 -7.54 -15.16
C LYS A 210 -15.07 -6.12 -14.88
N LEU A 211 -13.88 -5.79 -15.35
CA LEU A 211 -13.32 -4.46 -15.17
C LEU A 211 -14.12 -3.40 -15.95
N LEU A 212 -14.51 -3.68 -17.19
CA LEU A 212 -15.28 -2.76 -18.01
C LEU A 212 -16.73 -2.60 -17.51
N GLU A 213 -17.34 -3.66 -16.97
CA GLU A 213 -18.64 -3.59 -16.28
C GLU A 213 -18.55 -2.65 -15.07
N ALA A 214 -17.52 -2.79 -14.22
CA ALA A 214 -17.32 -1.91 -13.08
C ALA A 214 -17.07 -0.45 -13.53
N VAL A 215 -16.29 -0.23 -14.60
CA VAL A 215 -16.11 1.12 -15.19
C VAL A 215 -17.44 1.68 -15.68
N ALA A 216 -18.28 0.87 -16.31
CA ALA A 216 -19.59 1.30 -16.81
C ALA A 216 -20.53 1.75 -15.66
N GLU A 217 -20.47 1.08 -14.51
CA GLU A 217 -21.27 1.43 -13.32
C GLU A 217 -20.96 2.82 -12.75
N THR A 218 -19.83 3.46 -13.12
CA THR A 218 -19.41 4.76 -12.57
C THR A 218 -20.24 5.95 -13.06
N SER A 219 -20.92 5.84 -14.22
CA SER A 219 -21.80 6.89 -14.73
C SER A 219 -22.79 6.38 -15.79
N GLU A 220 -23.95 7.06 -15.89
CA GLU A 220 -24.93 6.75 -16.93
C GLU A 220 -24.33 6.81 -18.35
N ALA A 221 -23.49 7.79 -18.63
CA ALA A 221 -22.83 7.93 -19.94
C ALA A 221 -21.87 6.76 -20.24
N PHE A 222 -21.17 6.23 -19.24
CA PHE A 222 -20.33 5.05 -19.42
C PHE A 222 -21.17 3.78 -19.56
N MET A 223 -22.29 3.69 -18.86
CA MET A 223 -23.23 2.57 -18.97
C MET A 223 -23.85 2.49 -20.40
N GLU A 224 -24.28 3.61 -20.97
CA GLU A 224 -24.78 3.68 -22.34
C GLU A 224 -23.71 3.20 -23.33
N ARG A 225 -22.51 3.73 -23.27
CA ARG A 225 -21.39 3.34 -24.13
C ARG A 225 -21.02 1.85 -24.01
N TYR A 226 -21.07 1.29 -22.80
CA TYR A 226 -20.82 -0.13 -22.56
C TYR A 226 -21.84 -1.02 -23.29
N PHE A 227 -23.14 -0.68 -23.22
CA PHE A 227 -24.18 -1.42 -23.91
C PHE A 227 -24.16 -1.22 -25.44
N ASP A 228 -23.68 -0.07 -25.91
CA ASP A 228 -23.49 0.20 -27.34
C ASP A 228 -22.23 -0.52 -27.90
N GLY A 229 -21.39 -1.09 -27.02
CA GLY A 229 -20.16 -1.78 -27.39
C GLY A 229 -19.00 -0.85 -27.71
N ASP A 230 -19.03 0.39 -27.24
CA ASP A 230 -17.99 1.37 -27.42
C ASP A 230 -16.76 1.03 -26.55
N GLU A 231 -15.57 1.24 -27.09
CA GLU A 231 -14.34 1.05 -26.35
C GLU A 231 -14.08 2.19 -25.37
N PHE A 232 -13.55 1.84 -24.17
CA PHE A 232 -13.02 2.80 -23.21
C PHE A 232 -11.51 2.98 -23.40
N SER A 233 -11.05 4.21 -23.34
CA SER A 233 -9.62 4.51 -23.32
C SER A 233 -8.98 4.05 -22.00
N VAL A 234 -7.67 3.82 -22.01
CA VAL A 234 -6.90 3.45 -20.80
C VAL A 234 -7.04 4.50 -19.69
N GLU A 235 -7.13 5.77 -20.06
CA GLU A 235 -7.29 6.90 -19.14
C GLU A 235 -8.67 6.93 -18.49
N GLU A 236 -9.73 6.66 -19.24
CA GLU A 236 -11.09 6.54 -18.71
C GLU A 236 -11.19 5.38 -17.73
N ILE A 237 -10.68 4.19 -18.08
CA ILE A 237 -10.63 3.03 -17.20
C ILE A 237 -9.87 3.37 -15.90
N ARG A 238 -8.72 4.03 -15.98
CA ARG A 238 -7.92 4.40 -14.79
C ARG A 238 -8.62 5.41 -13.91
N SER A 239 -9.29 6.39 -14.52
CA SER A 239 -10.03 7.42 -13.79
C SER A 239 -11.20 6.80 -13.02
N ALA A 240 -11.97 5.94 -13.68
CA ALA A 240 -13.05 5.19 -13.06
C ALA A 240 -12.55 4.30 -11.93
N MET A 241 -11.52 3.48 -12.19
CA MET A 241 -10.90 2.64 -11.15
C MET A 241 -10.44 3.45 -9.94
N ARG A 242 -9.87 4.64 -10.15
CA ARG A 242 -9.45 5.49 -9.04
C ARG A 242 -10.63 5.87 -8.13
N THR A 243 -11.75 6.26 -8.71
CA THR A 243 -12.98 6.60 -7.97
C THR A 243 -13.48 5.38 -7.21
N GLU A 244 -13.68 4.26 -7.91
CA GLU A 244 -14.21 3.03 -7.32
C GLU A 244 -13.29 2.43 -6.23
N VAL A 245 -11.96 2.55 -6.36
CA VAL A 245 -11.02 2.13 -5.32
C VAL A 245 -11.13 3.03 -4.10
N MET A 246 -11.32 4.34 -4.28
CA MET A 246 -11.48 5.29 -3.16
C MET A 246 -12.79 5.06 -2.41
N ASP A 247 -13.85 4.70 -3.11
CA ASP A 247 -15.18 4.43 -2.55
C ASP A 247 -15.28 3.00 -1.97
N GLY A 248 -14.36 2.11 -2.36
CA GLY A 248 -14.28 0.72 -1.88
C GLY A 248 -15.10 -0.26 -2.72
N ASP A 249 -15.63 0.18 -3.86
CA ASP A 249 -16.47 -0.61 -4.76
C ASP A 249 -15.64 -1.50 -5.69
N ILE A 250 -14.38 -1.15 -5.91
CA ILE A 250 -13.38 -2.00 -6.57
C ILE A 250 -12.18 -2.23 -5.66
N VAL A 251 -11.75 -3.49 -5.56
CA VAL A 251 -10.50 -3.90 -4.92
C VAL A 251 -9.58 -4.52 -5.98
N PRO A 252 -8.62 -3.75 -6.52
CA PRO A 252 -7.68 -4.26 -7.51
C PRO A 252 -6.83 -5.40 -6.94
N VAL A 253 -6.58 -6.43 -7.75
CA VAL A 253 -5.68 -7.52 -7.39
C VAL A 253 -4.47 -7.49 -8.30
N ALA A 254 -3.31 -7.27 -7.72
CA ALA A 254 -2.00 -7.35 -8.36
C ALA A 254 -1.22 -8.56 -7.84
N MET A 255 -0.08 -8.86 -8.46
CA MET A 255 0.74 -10.02 -8.07
C MET A 255 2.21 -9.82 -8.39
N GLY A 256 3.06 -10.63 -7.77
CA GLY A 256 4.47 -10.66 -8.09
C GLY A 256 5.31 -11.61 -7.25
N SER A 257 6.62 -11.55 -7.49
CA SER A 257 7.65 -12.17 -6.67
C SER A 257 8.47 -11.09 -5.99
N ASN A 258 8.40 -11.02 -4.67
CA ASN A 258 9.11 -10.01 -3.88
C ASN A 258 10.62 -10.24 -3.90
N ILE A 259 11.05 -11.51 -3.78
CA ILE A 259 12.47 -11.89 -3.76
C ILE A 259 13.17 -11.69 -5.11
N GLN A 260 12.41 -11.59 -6.19
CA GLN A 260 12.89 -11.25 -7.53
C GLN A 260 12.59 -9.79 -7.92
N ALA A 261 11.90 -9.06 -7.04
CA ALA A 261 11.38 -7.70 -7.29
C ALA A 261 10.54 -7.59 -8.58
N GLN A 262 9.89 -8.69 -8.98
CA GLN A 262 8.99 -8.77 -10.14
C GLN A 262 7.55 -8.39 -9.72
N GLY A 263 6.87 -7.57 -10.52
CA GLY A 263 5.51 -7.06 -10.21
C GLY A 263 5.50 -5.85 -9.29
N VAL A 264 6.49 -5.66 -8.43
CA VAL A 264 6.53 -4.61 -7.39
C VAL A 264 6.56 -3.19 -8.00
N ALA A 265 7.26 -2.97 -9.12
CA ALA A 265 7.23 -1.70 -9.84
C ALA A 265 5.85 -1.35 -10.41
N ASN A 266 5.05 -2.36 -10.77
CA ASN A 266 3.66 -2.17 -11.17
C ASN A 266 2.83 -1.73 -9.97
N LEU A 267 2.95 -2.43 -8.83
CA LEU A 267 2.27 -2.09 -7.58
C LEU A 267 2.59 -0.67 -7.11
N LEU A 268 3.86 -0.26 -7.11
CA LEU A 268 4.25 1.12 -6.78
C LEU A 268 3.58 2.15 -7.70
N SER A 269 3.50 1.86 -9.00
CA SER A 269 2.82 2.73 -9.96
C SER A 269 1.30 2.75 -9.73
N ASP A 270 0.69 1.65 -9.31
CA ASP A 270 -0.75 1.57 -9.02
C ASP A 270 -1.10 2.27 -7.71
N ILE A 271 -0.24 2.23 -6.70
CA ILE A 271 -0.36 3.07 -5.49
C ILE A 271 -0.45 4.55 -5.87
N VAL A 272 0.43 5.01 -6.75
CA VAL A 272 0.43 6.42 -7.20
C VAL A 272 -0.86 6.76 -7.94
N ARG A 273 -1.38 5.85 -8.76
CA ARG A 273 -2.56 6.07 -9.63
C ARG A 273 -3.89 5.98 -8.91
N PHE A 274 -4.05 4.97 -8.06
CA PHE A 274 -5.35 4.59 -7.52
C PHE A 274 -5.56 5.01 -6.07
N PHE A 275 -4.50 5.07 -5.25
CA PHE A 275 -4.66 5.41 -3.85
C PHE A 275 -4.81 6.92 -3.62
N PRO A 276 -5.58 7.33 -2.60
CA PRO A 276 -5.75 8.72 -2.24
C PRO A 276 -4.47 9.33 -1.68
N SER A 277 -4.35 10.63 -1.84
CA SER A 277 -3.44 11.46 -1.05
C SER A 277 -4.11 11.84 0.29
N PRO A 278 -3.34 12.28 1.30
CA PRO A 278 -3.88 12.61 2.61
C PRO A 278 -5.01 13.64 2.61
N ASP A 279 -5.01 14.59 1.66
CA ASP A 279 -6.04 15.62 1.49
C ASP A 279 -7.42 15.10 1.06
N ASN A 280 -7.50 13.83 0.64
CA ASN A 280 -8.78 13.14 0.42
C ASN A 280 -9.43 12.65 1.73
N ARG A 281 -8.75 12.77 2.86
CA ARG A 281 -9.27 12.40 4.17
C ARG A 281 -9.26 13.61 5.11
N SER A 282 -10.31 13.79 5.89
CA SER A 282 -10.35 14.85 6.87
C SER A 282 -9.35 14.60 8.00
N CYS A 283 -8.66 15.65 8.44
CA CYS A 283 -7.87 15.65 9.65
C CYS A 283 -8.43 16.73 10.58
N ALA A 284 -9.20 16.31 11.56
CA ALA A 284 -9.89 17.21 12.47
C ALA A 284 -9.52 16.93 13.92
N GLY A 285 -9.63 17.94 14.76
CA GLY A 285 -9.46 17.89 16.20
C GLY A 285 -10.45 18.82 16.89
N ILE A 286 -10.36 18.92 18.19
CA ILE A 286 -11.18 19.85 18.99
C ILE A 286 -10.30 20.97 19.51
N ASN A 287 -10.68 22.21 19.25
CA ASN A 287 -10.08 23.39 19.89
C ASN A 287 -10.50 23.41 21.35
N ARG A 288 -9.60 23.12 22.27
CA ARG A 288 -9.93 23.05 23.71
C ARG A 288 -10.37 24.37 24.34
N LYS A 289 -10.02 25.53 23.74
CA LYS A 289 -10.43 26.82 24.24
C LYS A 289 -11.86 27.19 23.86
N THR A 290 -12.27 26.85 22.62
CA THR A 290 -13.59 27.17 22.09
C THR A 290 -14.55 25.98 22.08
N ASN A 291 -14.05 24.78 22.29
CA ASN A 291 -14.75 23.49 22.15
C ASN A 291 -15.37 23.27 20.75
N GLU A 292 -14.82 23.96 19.74
CA GLU A 292 -15.23 23.84 18.34
C GLU A 292 -14.36 22.83 17.59
N ILE A 293 -14.90 22.27 16.51
CA ILE A 293 -14.14 21.40 15.62
C ILE A 293 -13.10 22.24 14.88
N PHE A 294 -11.84 21.85 14.97
CA PHE A 294 -10.74 22.38 14.18
C PHE A 294 -10.43 21.42 13.04
N GLU A 295 -10.67 21.85 11.81
CA GLU A 295 -10.32 21.10 10.62
C GLU A 295 -8.96 21.54 10.09
N GLY A 296 -7.95 20.70 10.28
CA GLY A 296 -6.60 20.93 9.79
C GLY A 296 -6.50 20.81 8.27
N ASN A 297 -7.04 19.71 7.74
CA ASN A 297 -7.16 19.40 6.30
C ASN A 297 -5.86 19.61 5.52
N TYR A 298 -4.71 19.38 6.17
CA TYR A 298 -3.36 19.50 5.60
C TYR A 298 -3.04 20.89 5.02
N ASP A 299 -3.78 21.92 5.46
CA ASP A 299 -3.54 23.31 5.04
C ASP A 299 -2.35 23.88 5.82
N PHE A 300 -1.28 24.22 5.09
CA PHE A 300 -0.06 24.79 5.67
C PHE A 300 -0.23 26.22 6.21
N ALA A 301 -1.29 26.94 5.85
CA ALA A 301 -1.59 28.27 6.34
C ALA A 301 -2.34 28.28 7.69
N LYS A 302 -2.92 27.14 8.09
CA LYS A 302 -3.62 27.00 9.35
C LYS A 302 -2.68 26.85 10.55
N ALA A 303 -3.26 26.90 11.74
CA ALA A 303 -2.54 26.62 12.97
C ALA A 303 -1.86 25.23 12.91
N LYS A 304 -0.67 25.13 13.51
CA LYS A 304 0.11 23.88 13.52
C LYS A 304 -0.62 22.82 14.31
N SER A 305 -0.83 21.66 13.69
CA SER A 305 -1.35 20.48 14.36
C SER A 305 -0.69 19.21 13.85
N ALA A 306 -0.49 18.26 14.74
CA ALA A 306 0.08 16.95 14.41
C ALA A 306 -0.55 15.87 15.29
N TYR A 307 -0.61 14.68 14.75
CA TYR A 307 -1.04 13.47 15.45
C TYR A 307 0.16 12.58 15.71
N VAL A 308 0.39 12.23 16.97
CA VAL A 308 1.43 11.27 17.38
C VAL A 308 0.83 9.88 17.32
N PHE A 309 1.38 9.01 16.48
CA PHE A 309 0.86 7.65 16.33
C PHE A 309 1.76 6.57 16.92
N LYS A 310 3.06 6.86 17.11
CA LYS A 310 4.01 5.91 17.69
C LYS A 310 5.08 6.64 18.49
N THR A 311 5.51 6.05 19.60
CA THR A 311 6.65 6.54 20.38
C THR A 311 7.64 5.40 20.62
N MET A 312 8.91 5.67 20.36
CA MET A 312 10.01 4.74 20.56
C MET A 312 11.10 5.32 21.44
N VAL A 313 11.88 4.45 22.05
CA VAL A 313 13.06 4.82 22.83
C VAL A 313 14.28 4.16 22.19
N ASP A 314 15.18 5.00 21.73
CA ASP A 314 16.47 4.56 21.18
C ASP A 314 17.57 4.86 22.21
N PRO A 315 18.53 3.94 22.47
CA PRO A 315 19.59 4.15 23.45
C PRO A 315 20.49 5.36 23.18
N PHE A 316 20.58 5.81 21.91
CA PHE A 316 21.48 6.91 21.50
C PHE A 316 20.71 8.22 21.24
N ILE A 317 19.54 8.14 20.62
CA ILE A 317 18.70 9.31 20.28
C ILE A 317 17.81 9.70 21.46
N GLY A 318 17.48 8.74 22.31
CA GLY A 318 16.52 8.90 23.40
C GLY A 318 15.08 8.65 22.93
N LYS A 319 14.12 9.30 23.59
CA LYS A 319 12.70 9.19 23.24
C LYS A 319 12.38 10.03 22.01
N TYR A 320 11.77 9.43 20.99
CA TYR A 320 11.25 10.11 19.83
C TYR A 320 9.86 9.63 19.45
N SER A 321 9.08 10.50 18.82
CA SER A 321 7.70 10.23 18.45
C SER A 321 7.53 10.38 16.94
N PHE A 322 6.84 9.42 16.34
CA PHE A 322 6.40 9.51 14.95
C PHE A 322 5.13 10.34 14.89
N ILE A 323 5.09 11.29 13.98
CA ILE A 323 4.00 12.23 13.84
C ILE A 323 3.48 12.28 12.39
N LYS A 324 2.17 12.42 12.26
CA LYS A 324 1.51 12.84 11.03
C LYS A 324 1.16 14.32 11.18
N VAL A 325 1.71 15.19 10.33
CA VAL A 325 1.37 16.63 10.33
C VAL A 325 0.00 16.80 9.70
N CYS A 326 -0.93 17.43 10.41
CA CYS A 326 -2.31 17.61 9.99
C CYS A 326 -2.60 19.02 9.47
N SER A 327 -1.84 20.02 9.90
CA SER A 327 -1.93 21.41 9.41
C SER A 327 -0.71 22.23 9.82
N GLY A 328 -0.52 23.36 9.16
CA GLY A 328 0.61 24.24 9.40
C GLY A 328 1.95 23.66 8.95
N VAL A 329 3.03 24.30 9.35
CA VAL A 329 4.42 23.86 9.07
C VAL A 329 5.15 23.71 10.37
N LEU A 330 5.54 22.50 10.72
CA LEU A 330 6.34 22.19 11.91
C LEU A 330 7.82 22.49 11.66
N LYS A 331 8.47 23.09 12.62
CA LYS A 331 9.90 23.35 12.63
C LYS A 331 10.52 22.85 13.92
N GLY A 332 11.80 22.52 13.88
CA GLY A 332 12.56 22.30 15.11
C GLY A 332 12.45 23.53 16.02
N ASP A 333 12.44 23.30 17.30
CA ASP A 333 12.24 24.30 18.36
C ASP A 333 10.83 24.93 18.46
N ASP A 334 9.85 24.52 17.65
CA ASP A 334 8.46 24.88 17.86
C ASP A 334 7.96 24.35 19.22
N THR A 335 7.14 25.15 19.90
CA THR A 335 6.41 24.71 21.09
C THR A 335 4.96 24.39 20.69
N LEU A 336 4.53 23.18 20.94
CA LEU A 336 3.18 22.71 20.70
C LEU A 336 2.51 22.37 22.03
N TYR A 337 1.20 22.49 22.05
CA TYR A 337 0.40 22.03 23.18
C TYR A 337 0.04 20.56 22.99
N ASN A 338 0.40 19.72 23.96
CA ASN A 338 0.01 18.31 23.99
C ASN A 338 -1.32 18.16 24.72
N GLY A 339 -2.35 17.79 23.96
CA GLY A 339 -3.71 17.66 24.46
C GLY A 339 -3.90 16.57 25.52
N ASP A 340 -3.12 15.50 25.48
CA ASP A 340 -3.28 14.37 26.41
C ASP A 340 -2.64 14.64 27.77
N SER A 341 -1.48 15.28 27.78
CA SER A 341 -0.77 15.63 29.02
C SER A 341 -1.12 16.99 29.56
N ASP A 342 -1.95 17.78 28.87
CA ASP A 342 -2.31 19.16 29.22
C ASP A 342 -1.09 20.07 29.47
N ALA A 343 -0.06 19.93 28.63
CA ALA A 343 1.22 20.58 28.79
C ALA A 343 1.81 21.07 27.46
N GLU A 344 2.70 22.06 27.55
CA GLU A 344 3.52 22.46 26.42
C GLU A 344 4.63 21.43 26.16
N ALA A 345 4.84 21.10 24.89
CA ALA A 345 5.90 20.22 24.42
C ALA A 345 6.77 20.97 23.40
N LYS A 346 8.04 21.15 23.72
CA LYS A 346 8.99 21.74 22.78
C LYS A 346 9.50 20.64 21.83
N LEU A 347 9.40 20.89 20.52
CA LEU A 347 9.96 19.99 19.52
C LEU A 347 11.48 20.09 19.49
N GLY A 348 12.14 18.96 19.43
CA GLY A 348 13.56 18.87 19.14
C GLY A 348 13.83 18.86 17.63
N LYS A 349 14.86 18.13 17.22
CA LYS A 349 15.13 17.89 15.80
C LYS A 349 14.02 17.06 15.17
N ILE A 350 13.65 17.41 13.93
CA ILE A 350 12.70 16.66 13.11
C ILE A 350 13.50 15.82 12.12
N TYR A 351 13.17 14.54 12.03
CA TYR A 351 13.82 13.57 11.16
C TYR A 351 12.83 12.97 10.16
N THR A 352 13.35 12.49 9.04
CA THR A 352 12.66 11.51 8.21
C THR A 352 13.30 10.16 8.51
N MET A 353 12.52 9.22 9.05
CA MET A 353 13.03 7.91 9.40
C MET A 353 12.94 6.94 8.22
N VAL A 354 13.96 6.09 8.06
CA VAL A 354 13.97 4.93 7.15
C VAL A 354 14.33 3.72 8.00
N GLY A 355 13.35 2.92 8.35
CA GLY A 355 13.57 1.91 9.38
C GLY A 355 13.99 2.57 10.71
N ASN A 356 15.13 2.18 11.25
CA ASN A 356 15.72 2.77 12.47
C ASN A 356 16.70 3.92 12.23
N LYS A 357 16.87 4.36 10.99
CA LYS A 357 17.84 5.41 10.64
C LYS A 357 17.15 6.74 10.40
N PRO A 358 17.60 7.83 11.07
CA PRO A 358 17.10 9.18 10.86
C PRO A 358 17.65 9.84 9.59
#